data_13755b08f9b7db3612a26944d9df500d
#
_entry.id   13755b08f9b7db3612a26944d9df500d
#
_cell.length_a   1.000
_cell.length_b   1.000
_cell.length_c   1.000
_cell.angle_alpha   90.00
_cell.angle_beta   90.00
_cell.angle_gamma   90.00
#
_symmetry.space_group_name_H-M   'P 1'
#
loop_
_entity.id
_entity.type
_entity.pdbx_description
1 polymer ?
#
loop_
_entity_poly.entity_id
_entity_poly.type
_entity_poly.pdbx_seq_one_letter_code
_entity_poly.pdbx_strand_id
1 'polypeptide(L)'
;MYQKQFAEYFDKHMEEILRDLDEIISIESIGDINAPVKPFGEGSRKALNWGKAYLEKLGMTTKDFDGYAVHGDFYPEGECKLAVLSHLDTVPAGEGWSYPPFKLTKADGKLFGRGTIDDKGPSVAVLWAVKAIKELNIPIKKNFRVIFGGNEEGGCEDMEYYESKQPFPEMVFTPDGSFPVLNCEKGMVHLTFSAEFSDDKIAEINGGSVINAIPDKCIVKFADGSEKVIRGKSSHGSRPENGDNAVTKFVAEYKNENALLGGLAELFPHGECNGKSCGLGFSDDVSGEMTCALTILKTEGGRLHGGIDIRFPIDKTLADRKS
;
A
#
# COMPACT_ATOMS: atom_id res chain seq x y z
N MET A 1 -5.23 14.78 -29.69
CA MET A 1 -5.69 16.12 -30.12
C MET A 1 -5.18 17.20 -29.15
N TYR A 2 -5.33 17.04 -27.82
CA TYR A 2 -4.95 18.07 -26.83
C TYR A 2 -3.56 17.88 -26.18
N GLN A 3 -2.83 16.81 -26.48
CA GLN A 3 -1.58 16.43 -25.80
C GLN A 3 -0.55 17.58 -25.74
N LYS A 4 -0.34 18.29 -26.87
CA LYS A 4 0.59 19.41 -26.91
C LYS A 4 0.15 20.57 -26.01
N GLN A 5 -1.14 20.91 -26.01
CA GLN A 5 -1.69 21.96 -25.16
C GLN A 5 -1.53 21.65 -23.67
N PHE A 6 -1.76 20.39 -23.28
CA PHE A 6 -1.53 19.95 -21.90
C PHE A 6 -0.05 20.02 -21.51
N ALA A 7 0.86 19.56 -22.38
CA ALA A 7 2.29 19.61 -22.11
C ALA A 7 2.75 21.08 -21.89
N GLU A 8 2.41 21.98 -22.82
CA GLU A 8 2.73 23.40 -22.69
C GLU A 8 2.11 24.04 -21.43
N TYR A 9 0.90 23.62 -21.08
CA TYR A 9 0.23 24.11 -19.88
C TYR A 9 0.96 23.68 -18.61
N PHE A 10 1.31 22.39 -18.49
CA PHE A 10 2.02 21.87 -17.33
C PHE A 10 3.44 22.44 -17.20
N ASP A 11 4.18 22.56 -18.31
CA ASP A 11 5.50 23.20 -18.32
C ASP A 11 5.44 24.63 -17.78
N LYS A 12 4.43 25.38 -18.21
CA LYS A 12 4.22 26.77 -17.77
C LYS A 12 3.89 26.86 -16.28
N HIS A 13 3.20 25.88 -15.71
CA HIS A 13 2.71 25.93 -14.34
C HIS A 13 3.49 25.03 -13.38
N MET A 14 4.65 24.49 -13.77
CA MET A 14 5.41 23.52 -12.98
C MET A 14 5.73 24.02 -11.55
N GLU A 15 6.08 25.27 -11.39
CA GLU A 15 6.37 25.86 -10.07
C GLU A 15 5.13 25.92 -9.16
N GLU A 16 3.96 26.08 -9.74
CA GLU A 16 2.70 26.05 -9.00
C GLU A 16 2.31 24.61 -8.61
N ILE A 17 2.51 23.66 -9.53
CA ILE A 17 2.32 22.22 -9.26
C ILE A 17 3.20 21.77 -8.10
N LEU A 18 4.47 22.11 -8.11
CA LEU A 18 5.42 21.76 -7.05
C LEU A 18 5.08 22.41 -5.71
N ARG A 19 4.51 23.61 -5.71
CA ARG A 19 4.04 24.29 -4.50
C ARG A 19 2.84 23.60 -3.88
N ASP A 20 1.84 23.21 -4.70
CA ASP A 20 0.68 22.48 -4.25
C ASP A 20 1.08 21.06 -3.72
N LEU A 21 2.10 20.46 -4.36
CA LEU A 21 2.65 19.19 -3.89
C LEU A 21 3.38 19.33 -2.55
N ASP A 22 4.18 20.38 -2.35
CA ASP A 22 4.84 20.65 -1.06
C ASP A 22 3.81 20.88 0.05
N GLU A 23 2.72 21.59 -0.25
CA GLU A 23 1.65 21.86 0.69
C GLU A 23 1.02 20.55 1.19
N ILE A 24 0.59 19.66 0.31
CA ILE A 24 -0.02 18.39 0.73
C ILE A 24 0.98 17.42 1.37
N ILE A 25 2.24 17.37 0.92
CA ILE A 25 3.29 16.57 1.54
C ILE A 25 3.59 17.03 2.96
N SER A 26 3.47 18.34 3.25
CA SER A 26 3.70 18.87 4.60
C SER A 26 2.68 18.37 5.64
N ILE A 27 1.56 17.84 5.21
CA ILE A 27 0.55 17.22 6.08
C ILE A 27 0.96 15.78 6.36
N GLU A 28 1.37 15.48 7.58
CA GLU A 28 1.58 14.12 8.05
C GLU A 28 0.22 13.44 8.24
N SER A 29 -0.20 12.65 7.25
CA SER A 29 -1.55 12.08 7.13
C SER A 29 -1.56 10.56 7.29
N ILE A 30 -0.92 10.05 8.32
CA ILE A 30 -0.97 8.62 8.64
C ILE A 30 -2.39 8.27 9.09
N GLY A 31 -3.01 7.31 8.38
CA GLY A 31 -4.30 6.77 8.74
C GLY A 31 -4.20 5.83 9.95
N ASP A 32 -5.04 6.04 10.97
CA ASP A 32 -5.15 5.16 12.14
C ASP A 32 -6.59 5.06 12.60
N ILE A 33 -7.20 3.90 12.40
CA ILE A 33 -8.59 3.62 12.83
C ILE A 33 -8.77 3.70 14.36
N ASN A 34 -7.69 3.56 15.13
CA ASN A 34 -7.70 3.66 16.58
C ASN A 34 -7.46 5.08 17.09
N ALA A 35 -7.17 6.03 16.20
CA ALA A 35 -6.92 7.42 16.58
C ALA A 35 -8.09 8.04 17.37
N PRO A 36 -7.82 8.97 18.30
CA PRO A 36 -8.88 9.64 19.06
C PRO A 36 -9.77 10.53 18.19
N VAL A 37 -9.24 11.12 17.12
CA VAL A 37 -9.99 11.87 16.12
C VAL A 37 -10.45 10.89 15.04
N LYS A 38 -11.75 10.63 15.01
CA LYS A 38 -12.35 9.68 14.07
C LYS A 38 -12.60 10.31 12.70
N PRO A 39 -12.59 9.49 11.60
CA PRO A 39 -12.33 8.04 11.63
C PRO A 39 -10.84 7.66 11.73
N PHE A 40 -9.90 8.41 11.12
CA PHE A 40 -8.53 7.96 10.88
C PHE A 40 -7.45 8.91 11.42
N GLY A 41 -7.82 9.79 12.33
CA GLY A 41 -6.88 10.73 12.94
C GLY A 41 -6.89 12.13 12.32
N GLU A 42 -6.23 13.06 13.02
CA GLU A 42 -6.21 14.48 12.65
C GLU A 42 -5.45 14.72 11.34
N GLY A 43 -4.38 13.96 11.09
CA GLY A 43 -3.56 14.10 9.88
C GLY A 43 -4.33 13.73 8.61
N SER A 44 -4.99 12.56 8.60
CA SER A 44 -5.86 12.12 7.51
C SER A 44 -7.00 13.14 7.27
N ARG A 45 -7.64 13.62 8.36
CA ARG A 45 -8.70 14.64 8.27
C ARG A 45 -8.20 15.95 7.65
N LYS A 46 -7.01 16.42 8.04
CA LYS A 46 -6.40 17.62 7.43
C LYS A 46 -6.14 17.45 5.94
N ALA A 47 -5.64 16.29 5.54
CA ALA A 47 -5.38 15.99 4.13
C ALA A 47 -6.69 15.96 3.32
N LEU A 48 -7.73 15.30 3.81
CA LEU A 48 -9.05 15.29 3.17
C LEU A 48 -9.66 16.69 3.07
N ASN A 49 -9.53 17.52 4.11
CA ASN A 49 -10.00 18.91 4.10
C ASN A 49 -9.25 19.75 3.04
N TRP A 50 -7.92 19.54 2.89
CA TRP A 50 -7.13 20.16 1.83
C TRP A 50 -7.64 19.75 0.45
N GLY A 51 -7.82 18.45 0.23
CA GLY A 51 -8.34 17.92 -1.04
C GLY A 51 -9.72 18.48 -1.39
N LYS A 52 -10.63 18.50 -0.42
CA LYS A 52 -11.98 19.09 -0.57
C LYS A 52 -11.91 20.56 -0.96
N ALA A 53 -11.14 21.35 -0.21
CA ALA A 53 -10.98 22.78 -0.49
C ALA A 53 -10.37 23.04 -1.87
N TYR A 54 -9.44 22.18 -2.31
CA TYR A 54 -8.87 22.28 -3.65
C TYR A 54 -9.91 21.97 -4.75
N LEU A 55 -10.71 20.93 -4.58
CA LEU A 55 -11.82 20.61 -5.50
C LEU A 55 -12.83 21.74 -5.58
N GLU A 56 -13.17 22.39 -4.45
CA GLU A 56 -14.05 23.56 -4.40
C GLU A 56 -13.43 24.76 -5.13
N LYS A 57 -12.14 25.01 -4.95
CA LYS A 57 -11.39 26.05 -5.68
C LYS A 57 -11.42 25.83 -7.19
N LEU A 58 -11.42 24.56 -7.62
CA LEU A 58 -11.61 24.18 -9.02
C LEU A 58 -13.08 24.32 -9.48
N GLY A 59 -14.02 24.73 -8.63
CA GLY A 59 -15.44 24.85 -8.94
C GLY A 59 -16.13 23.51 -9.20
N MET A 60 -15.71 22.47 -8.50
CA MET A 60 -16.39 21.17 -8.47
C MET A 60 -17.43 21.16 -7.33
N THR A 61 -18.48 20.37 -7.49
CA THR A 61 -19.48 20.15 -6.43
C THR A 61 -18.99 19.08 -5.48
N THR A 62 -18.66 19.46 -4.25
CA THR A 62 -18.00 18.56 -3.30
C THR A 62 -18.98 17.97 -2.29
N LYS A 63 -18.62 16.79 -1.78
CA LYS A 63 -19.26 16.13 -0.64
C LYS A 63 -18.21 15.48 0.25
N ASP A 64 -18.41 15.59 1.55
CA ASP A 64 -17.62 14.92 2.59
C ASP A 64 -18.44 13.74 3.13
N PHE A 65 -17.79 12.61 3.29
CA PHE A 65 -18.37 11.37 3.80
C PHE A 65 -17.86 11.11 5.21
N ASP A 66 -18.26 11.97 6.14
CA ASP A 66 -17.97 11.88 7.58
C ASP A 66 -16.47 11.75 7.91
N GLY A 67 -15.59 12.26 7.01
CA GLY A 67 -14.15 12.19 7.16
C GLY A 67 -13.51 10.87 6.73
N TYR A 68 -14.28 9.95 6.19
CA TYR A 68 -13.73 8.74 5.54
C TYR A 68 -13.15 9.09 4.18
N ALA A 69 -13.91 9.81 3.38
CA ALA A 69 -13.53 10.23 2.04
C ALA A 69 -14.16 11.59 1.70
N VAL A 70 -13.64 12.22 0.67
CA VAL A 70 -14.25 13.38 0.02
C VAL A 70 -14.33 13.14 -1.48
N HIS A 71 -15.35 13.69 -2.14
CA HIS A 71 -15.37 13.73 -3.59
C HIS A 71 -15.76 15.08 -4.15
N GLY A 72 -15.45 15.31 -5.44
CA GLY A 72 -15.95 16.41 -6.22
C GLY A 72 -16.44 15.94 -7.59
N ASP A 73 -17.64 16.36 -7.96
CA ASP A 73 -18.22 16.16 -9.30
C ASP A 73 -17.86 17.35 -10.19
N PHE A 74 -17.43 17.07 -11.42
CA PHE A 74 -17.04 18.11 -12.38
C PHE A 74 -18.23 18.98 -12.78
N TYR A 75 -19.41 18.39 -12.96
CA TYR A 75 -20.68 19.07 -13.13
C TYR A 75 -21.59 18.83 -11.93
N PRO A 76 -22.38 19.83 -11.51
CA PRO A 76 -23.30 19.70 -10.36
C PRO A 76 -24.42 18.68 -10.60
N GLU A 77 -24.76 18.48 -11.85
CA GLU A 77 -25.86 17.60 -12.27
C GLU A 77 -25.38 16.66 -13.37
N GLY A 78 -26.11 15.55 -13.51
CA GLY A 78 -25.87 14.54 -14.52
C GLY A 78 -25.20 13.27 -13.98
N GLU A 79 -25.40 12.20 -14.73
CA GLU A 79 -24.85 10.89 -14.38
C GLU A 79 -23.33 10.91 -14.43
N CYS A 80 -22.70 10.54 -13.32
CA CYS A 80 -21.25 10.33 -13.26
C CYS A 80 -20.89 9.01 -13.97
N LYS A 81 -20.06 9.07 -14.99
CA LYS A 81 -19.65 7.89 -15.77
C LYS A 81 -18.25 7.41 -15.45
N LEU A 82 -17.42 8.27 -14.86
CA LEU A 82 -16.03 7.99 -14.58
C LEU A 82 -15.66 8.56 -13.20
N ALA A 83 -14.96 7.80 -12.38
CA ALA A 83 -14.26 8.34 -11.22
C ALA A 83 -12.77 8.12 -11.34
N VAL A 84 -12.04 9.09 -10.80
CA VAL A 84 -10.63 8.96 -10.44
C VAL A 84 -10.58 8.77 -8.94
N LEU A 85 -10.08 7.64 -8.50
CA LEU A 85 -9.92 7.28 -7.10
C LEU A 85 -8.45 7.41 -6.71
N SER A 86 -8.18 8.16 -5.66
CA SER A 86 -6.85 8.44 -5.13
C SER A 86 -6.93 8.54 -3.62
N HIS A 87 -5.81 8.46 -2.91
CA HIS A 87 -5.80 8.62 -1.46
C HIS A 87 -4.83 9.72 -0.99
N LEU A 88 -5.10 10.26 0.18
CA LEU A 88 -4.29 11.35 0.76
C LEU A 88 -3.61 10.96 2.07
N ASP A 89 -3.87 9.76 2.57
CA ASP A 89 -3.11 9.20 3.68
C ASP A 89 -1.75 8.64 3.22
N THR A 90 -0.93 8.31 4.15
CA THR A 90 0.41 7.76 3.91
C THR A 90 0.81 6.79 5.01
N VAL A 91 1.69 5.85 4.70
CA VAL A 91 2.40 5.08 5.73
C VAL A 91 3.30 5.99 6.58
N PRO A 92 3.69 5.58 7.80
CA PRO A 92 4.70 6.28 8.59
C PRO A 92 5.99 6.53 7.81
N ALA A 93 6.66 7.64 8.11
CA ALA A 93 7.91 7.97 7.42
C ALA A 93 8.97 6.86 7.52
N GLY A 94 9.09 6.22 8.69
CA GLY A 94 10.19 5.30 8.97
C GLY A 94 11.52 6.04 9.18
N GLU A 95 12.61 5.29 9.09
CA GLU A 95 13.98 5.78 9.29
C GLU A 95 14.78 5.81 7.98
N GLY A 96 15.96 6.43 8.01
CA GLY A 96 16.92 6.40 6.89
C GLY A 96 16.68 7.44 5.79
N TRP A 97 15.86 8.45 6.01
CA TRP A 97 15.64 9.53 5.07
C TRP A 97 16.87 10.43 4.92
N SER A 98 17.26 10.70 3.67
CA SER A 98 18.31 11.69 3.35
C SER A 98 17.81 13.13 3.40
N TYR A 99 16.49 13.33 3.30
CA TYR A 99 15.81 14.63 3.36
C TYR A 99 14.59 14.54 4.27
N PRO A 100 14.06 15.67 4.80
CA PRO A 100 12.85 15.64 5.63
C PRO A 100 11.67 14.99 4.91
N PRO A 101 11.02 13.95 5.49
CA PRO A 101 9.96 13.21 4.81
C PRO A 101 8.70 14.03 4.52
N PHE A 102 8.34 14.98 5.39
CA PHE A 102 7.15 15.83 5.24
C PHE A 102 7.50 17.24 4.72
N LYS A 103 8.41 17.28 3.77
CA LYS A 103 8.77 18.47 3.02
C LYS A 103 9.25 18.07 1.64
N LEU A 104 8.68 18.68 0.60
CA LEU A 104 9.14 18.41 -0.75
C LEU A 104 10.58 18.93 -0.94
N THR A 105 11.49 18.04 -1.26
CA THR A 105 12.88 18.40 -1.57
C THR A 105 13.19 18.02 -3.02
N LYS A 106 13.65 19.01 -3.80
CA LYS A 106 14.14 18.80 -5.18
C LYS A 106 15.65 18.72 -5.15
N ALA A 107 16.19 17.55 -5.49
CA ALA A 107 17.63 17.33 -5.58
C ALA A 107 17.94 16.31 -6.69
N ASP A 108 19.04 16.49 -7.39
CA ASP A 108 19.54 15.59 -8.45
C ASP A 108 18.50 15.20 -9.51
N GLY A 109 17.63 16.17 -9.89
CA GLY A 109 16.56 15.93 -10.85
C GLY A 109 15.40 15.07 -10.35
N LYS A 110 15.33 14.82 -9.03
CA LYS A 110 14.29 14.03 -8.37
C LYS A 110 13.56 14.87 -7.33
N LEU A 111 12.36 14.40 -6.96
CA LEU A 111 11.54 14.92 -5.88
C LEU A 111 11.54 13.92 -4.73
N PHE A 112 11.86 14.38 -3.53
CA PHE A 112 11.89 13.58 -2.31
C PHE A 112 10.84 14.09 -1.33
N GLY A 113 10.10 13.17 -0.74
CA GLY A 113 9.08 13.43 0.27
C GLY A 113 8.14 12.23 0.41
N ARG A 114 7.58 12.00 1.60
CA ARG A 114 6.59 10.95 1.83
C ARG A 114 5.30 11.31 1.07
N GLY A 115 4.84 10.41 0.17
CA GLY A 115 3.67 10.66 -0.68
C GLY A 115 3.98 11.24 -2.07
N THR A 116 5.26 11.49 -2.43
CA THR A 116 5.60 11.99 -3.78
C THR A 116 5.23 11.04 -4.90
N ILE A 117 5.19 9.73 -4.61
CA ILE A 117 4.82 8.67 -5.55
C ILE A 117 3.45 8.10 -5.17
N ASP A 118 3.24 7.84 -3.90
CA ASP A 118 2.15 7.09 -3.31
C ASP A 118 1.48 7.93 -2.20
N ASP A 119 0.33 8.52 -2.43
CA ASP A 119 -0.38 8.81 -3.70
C ASP A 119 -0.64 10.32 -3.85
N LYS A 120 -0.03 11.17 -2.95
CA LYS A 120 -0.20 12.64 -2.98
C LYS A 120 0.31 13.29 -4.27
N GLY A 121 1.41 12.77 -4.83
CA GLY A 121 1.91 13.26 -6.11
C GLY A 121 0.94 13.01 -7.26
N PRO A 122 0.50 11.78 -7.50
CA PRO A 122 -0.56 11.46 -8.45
C PRO A 122 -1.88 12.22 -8.18
N SER A 123 -2.28 12.38 -6.90
CA SER A 123 -3.44 13.20 -6.51
C SER A 123 -3.32 14.65 -7.00
N VAL A 124 -2.16 15.28 -6.81
CA VAL A 124 -1.90 16.64 -7.32
C VAL A 124 -1.93 16.66 -8.84
N ALA A 125 -1.39 15.64 -9.51
CA ALA A 125 -1.46 15.54 -10.96
C ALA A 125 -2.90 15.47 -11.47
N VAL A 126 -3.79 14.73 -10.78
CA VAL A 126 -5.23 14.68 -11.09
C VAL A 126 -5.87 16.07 -10.93
N LEU A 127 -5.61 16.77 -9.82
CA LEU A 127 -6.15 18.12 -9.58
C LEU A 127 -5.70 19.11 -10.68
N TRP A 128 -4.45 19.04 -11.07
CA TRP A 128 -3.91 19.88 -12.15
C TRP A 128 -4.43 19.48 -13.53
N ALA A 129 -4.73 18.20 -13.77
CA ALA A 129 -5.42 17.76 -14.98
C ALA A 129 -6.84 18.35 -15.06
N VAL A 130 -7.59 18.33 -13.95
CA VAL A 130 -8.92 18.98 -13.86
C VAL A 130 -8.80 20.50 -14.11
N LYS A 131 -7.83 21.15 -13.48
CA LYS A 131 -7.56 22.58 -13.68
C LYS A 131 -7.27 22.91 -15.15
N ALA A 132 -6.38 22.14 -15.78
CA ALA A 132 -6.05 22.31 -17.18
C ALA A 132 -7.26 22.12 -18.11
N ILE A 133 -8.09 21.11 -17.86
CA ILE A 133 -9.35 20.90 -18.60
C ILE A 133 -10.22 22.17 -18.55
N LYS A 134 -10.38 22.76 -17.37
CA LYS A 134 -11.20 23.96 -17.18
C LYS A 134 -10.59 25.20 -17.83
N GLU A 135 -9.32 25.48 -17.57
CA GLU A 135 -8.64 26.70 -18.06
C GLU A 135 -8.40 26.66 -19.59
N LEU A 136 -8.15 25.50 -20.16
CA LEU A 136 -8.04 25.31 -21.61
C LEU A 136 -9.39 25.16 -22.32
N ASN A 137 -10.51 25.21 -21.57
CA ASN A 137 -11.87 25.04 -22.09
C ASN A 137 -12.03 23.73 -22.90
N ILE A 138 -11.44 22.64 -22.42
CA ILE A 138 -11.57 21.33 -23.05
C ILE A 138 -13.00 20.82 -22.86
N PRO A 139 -13.73 20.50 -23.94
CA PRO A 139 -15.14 20.10 -23.83
C PRO A 139 -15.26 18.71 -23.20
N ILE A 140 -15.92 18.64 -22.06
CA ILE A 140 -16.27 17.40 -21.36
C ILE A 140 -17.75 17.09 -21.60
N LYS A 141 -18.03 15.89 -22.13
CA LYS A 141 -19.40 15.49 -22.52
C LYS A 141 -20.18 14.79 -21.41
N LYS A 142 -19.49 14.19 -20.45
CA LYS A 142 -20.08 13.41 -19.35
C LYS A 142 -19.49 13.90 -18.02
N ASN A 143 -20.28 13.80 -16.96
CA ASN A 143 -19.76 14.09 -15.64
C ASN A 143 -18.70 13.05 -15.24
N PHE A 144 -17.68 13.52 -14.55
CA PHE A 144 -16.70 12.68 -13.88
C PHE A 144 -16.45 13.17 -12.45
N ARG A 145 -15.93 12.31 -11.64
CA ARG A 145 -15.72 12.50 -10.22
C ARG A 145 -14.26 12.30 -9.84
N VAL A 146 -13.75 13.11 -8.93
CA VAL A 146 -12.50 12.86 -8.22
C VAL A 146 -12.86 12.46 -6.80
N ILE A 147 -12.30 11.35 -6.32
CA ILE A 147 -12.52 10.80 -4.98
C ILE A 147 -11.17 10.75 -4.28
N PHE A 148 -11.10 11.27 -3.07
CA PHE A 148 -9.93 11.14 -2.20
C PHE A 148 -10.31 10.32 -0.96
N GLY A 149 -9.61 9.21 -0.76
CA GLY A 149 -9.65 8.39 0.43
C GLY A 149 -8.72 8.88 1.53
N GLY A 150 -8.98 8.46 2.75
CA GLY A 150 -8.20 8.85 3.93
C GLY A 150 -7.58 7.69 4.70
N ASN A 151 -7.65 6.43 4.20
CA ASN A 151 -7.09 5.26 4.88
C ASN A 151 -6.82 4.07 3.93
N GLU A 152 -6.33 4.33 2.74
CA GLU A 152 -5.95 3.26 1.79
C GLU A 152 -4.85 2.38 2.39
N GLU A 153 -3.80 3.01 2.91
CA GLU A 153 -2.62 2.37 3.51
C GLU A 153 -2.94 1.61 4.82
N GLY A 154 -4.04 1.95 5.47
CA GLY A 154 -4.47 1.36 6.73
C GLY A 154 -5.43 0.19 6.61
N GLY A 155 -6.05 -0.04 5.42
CA GLY A 155 -6.98 -1.15 5.21
C GLY A 155 -8.22 -0.87 4.36
N CYS A 156 -8.34 0.32 3.77
CA CYS A 156 -9.40 0.71 2.84
C CYS A 156 -10.82 0.81 3.43
N GLU A 157 -10.98 0.93 4.76
CA GLU A 157 -12.31 1.11 5.37
C GLU A 157 -13.00 2.42 4.94
N ASP A 158 -12.23 3.38 4.44
CA ASP A 158 -12.71 4.62 3.85
C ASP A 158 -13.53 4.35 2.57
N MET A 159 -13.06 3.45 1.71
CA MET A 159 -13.76 3.10 0.49
C MET A 159 -14.95 2.18 0.74
N GLU A 160 -14.89 1.27 1.71
CA GLU A 160 -16.05 0.49 2.16
C GLU A 160 -17.17 1.41 2.67
N TYR A 161 -16.80 2.41 3.49
CA TYR A 161 -17.75 3.41 3.98
C TYR A 161 -18.32 4.27 2.84
N TYR A 162 -17.45 4.75 1.95
CA TYR A 162 -17.85 5.54 0.79
C TYR A 162 -18.87 4.80 -0.06
N GLU A 163 -18.59 3.55 -0.47
CA GLU A 163 -19.46 2.74 -1.30
C GLU A 163 -20.82 2.50 -0.64
N SER A 164 -20.87 2.33 0.68
CA SER A 164 -22.12 2.20 1.44
C SER A 164 -23.04 3.42 1.34
N LYS A 165 -22.51 4.61 1.02
CA LYS A 165 -23.23 5.88 0.93
C LYS A 165 -23.41 6.39 -0.48
N GLN A 166 -22.48 6.05 -1.37
CA GLN A 166 -22.41 6.56 -2.74
C GLN A 166 -21.81 5.48 -3.64
N PRO A 167 -22.62 4.83 -4.48
CA PRO A 167 -22.11 3.84 -5.44
C PRO A 167 -21.04 4.43 -6.35
N PHE A 168 -20.05 3.61 -6.68
CA PHE A 168 -19.07 3.97 -7.70
C PHE A 168 -19.72 4.05 -9.09
N PRO A 169 -19.23 4.91 -10.00
CA PRO A 169 -19.68 4.92 -11.38
C PRO A 169 -19.18 3.66 -12.11
N GLU A 170 -19.70 3.47 -13.34
CA GLU A 170 -19.39 2.31 -14.18
C GLU A 170 -17.88 2.14 -14.45
N MET A 171 -17.14 3.26 -14.55
CA MET A 171 -15.70 3.27 -14.75
C MET A 171 -15.01 3.96 -13.58
N VAL A 172 -14.02 3.29 -13.03
CA VAL A 172 -13.14 3.84 -12.01
C VAL A 172 -11.70 3.51 -12.39
N PHE A 173 -10.79 4.47 -12.24
CA PHE A 173 -9.36 4.19 -12.28
C PHE A 173 -8.66 4.93 -11.14
N THR A 174 -7.52 4.39 -10.72
CA THR A 174 -6.62 5.04 -9.78
C THR A 174 -5.32 5.44 -10.48
N PRO A 175 -4.76 6.61 -10.18
CA PRO A 175 -3.41 6.98 -10.61
C PRO A 175 -2.32 6.33 -9.74
N ASP A 176 -2.70 5.68 -8.66
CA ASP A 176 -1.85 4.95 -7.74
C ASP A 176 -1.42 3.61 -8.34
N GLY A 177 -0.52 3.66 -9.28
CA GLY A 177 -0.04 2.48 -9.98
C GLY A 177 0.99 2.77 -11.05
N SER A 178 1.52 1.70 -11.61
CA SER A 178 2.55 1.80 -12.66
C SER A 178 1.93 1.99 -14.04
N PHE A 179 2.63 2.74 -14.90
CA PHE A 179 2.27 2.85 -16.31
C PHE A 179 2.68 1.57 -17.08
N PRO A 180 2.00 1.24 -18.22
CA PRO A 180 0.97 2.05 -18.87
C PRO A 180 -0.41 1.96 -18.23
N VAL A 181 -0.97 0.81 -17.98
CA VAL A 181 -2.25 0.57 -17.32
C VAL A 181 -2.25 -0.84 -16.76
N LEU A 182 -2.56 -0.97 -15.48
CA LEU A 182 -2.83 -2.24 -14.84
C LEU A 182 -4.36 -2.42 -14.78
N ASN A 183 -4.87 -3.43 -15.42
CA ASN A 183 -6.30 -3.75 -15.46
C ASN A 183 -6.65 -5.05 -14.73
N CYS A 184 -5.67 -5.58 -13.99
CA CYS A 184 -5.77 -6.85 -13.30
C CYS A 184 -4.81 -6.85 -12.10
N GLU A 185 -5.29 -7.24 -10.96
CA GLU A 185 -4.51 -7.37 -9.74
C GLU A 185 -4.78 -8.71 -9.05
N LYS A 186 -3.73 -9.34 -8.52
CA LYS A 186 -3.87 -10.57 -7.74
C LYS A 186 -4.62 -10.30 -6.44
N GLY A 187 -5.46 -11.23 -6.05
CA GLY A 187 -6.07 -11.18 -4.73
C GLY A 187 -5.00 -11.37 -3.63
N MET A 188 -5.23 -10.76 -2.47
CA MET A 188 -4.31 -10.80 -1.32
C MET A 188 -4.96 -11.47 -0.11
N VAL A 189 -4.13 -12.24 0.63
CA VAL A 189 -4.49 -12.74 1.96
C VAL A 189 -3.27 -12.66 2.87
N HIS A 190 -3.47 -12.07 4.02
CA HIS A 190 -2.54 -12.15 5.15
C HIS A 190 -3.05 -13.20 6.13
N LEU A 191 -2.21 -14.19 6.42
CA LEU A 191 -2.50 -15.20 7.43
C LEU A 191 -1.57 -15.02 8.62
N THR A 192 -2.10 -15.16 9.81
CA THR A 192 -1.31 -15.27 11.04
C THR A 192 -1.58 -16.58 11.74
N PHE A 193 -0.55 -17.12 12.37
CA PHE A 193 -0.67 -18.31 13.20
C PHE A 193 0.06 -18.14 14.53
N SER A 194 -0.30 -18.94 15.49
CA SER A 194 0.39 -19.01 16.78
C SER A 194 0.39 -20.43 17.29
N ALA A 195 1.54 -20.90 17.76
CA ALA A 195 1.71 -22.22 18.35
C ALA A 195 2.51 -22.13 19.66
N GLU A 196 2.33 -23.08 20.57
CA GLU A 196 3.22 -23.20 21.74
C GLU A 196 4.64 -23.47 21.27
N PHE A 197 5.61 -22.77 21.85
CA PHE A 197 7.01 -22.90 21.51
C PHE A 197 7.86 -23.07 22.76
N SER A 198 8.58 -24.16 22.79
CA SER A 198 9.61 -24.40 23.80
C SER A 198 10.83 -25.02 23.12
N ASP A 199 12.00 -24.54 23.46
CA ASP A 199 13.26 -25.02 22.92
C ASP A 199 14.35 -24.85 23.98
N ASP A 200 15.21 -25.86 24.17
CA ASP A 200 16.25 -25.82 25.18
C ASP A 200 17.44 -24.91 24.77
N LYS A 201 17.57 -24.62 23.48
CA LYS A 201 18.68 -23.84 22.93
C LYS A 201 18.23 -22.44 22.49
N ILE A 202 17.03 -22.30 21.96
CA ILE A 202 16.51 -21.04 21.39
C ILE A 202 15.61 -20.37 22.41
N ALA A 203 16.05 -19.21 22.93
CA ALA A 203 15.32 -18.41 23.90
C ALA A 203 14.35 -17.41 23.23
N GLU A 204 14.76 -16.78 22.12
CA GLU A 204 13.95 -15.76 21.44
C GLU A 204 14.21 -15.79 19.93
N ILE A 205 13.16 -15.62 19.16
CA ILE A 205 13.19 -15.41 17.71
C ILE A 205 12.52 -14.07 17.42
N ASN A 206 13.14 -13.21 16.60
CA ASN A 206 12.58 -11.95 16.15
C ASN A 206 12.94 -11.72 14.68
N GLY A 207 12.05 -12.13 13.78
CA GLY A 207 12.19 -12.01 12.34
C GLY A 207 10.98 -11.33 11.71
N GLY A 208 11.23 -10.32 10.87
CA GLY A 208 10.21 -9.54 10.19
C GLY A 208 9.48 -8.52 11.08
N SER A 209 9.02 -7.44 10.48
CA SER A 209 8.30 -6.36 11.18
C SER A 209 6.94 -6.07 10.57
N VAL A 210 6.77 -6.28 9.26
CA VAL A 210 5.52 -6.06 8.53
C VAL A 210 5.21 -7.28 7.67
N ILE A 211 3.93 -7.57 7.52
CA ILE A 211 3.48 -8.81 6.89
C ILE A 211 3.67 -8.82 5.36
N ASN A 212 3.63 -7.64 4.73
CA ASN A 212 3.74 -7.48 3.28
C ASN A 212 5.16 -7.23 2.76
N ALA A 213 6.19 -7.50 3.58
CA ALA A 213 7.59 -7.36 3.17
C ALA A 213 8.42 -8.58 3.50
N ILE A 214 9.30 -8.98 2.59
CA ILE A 214 10.29 -10.04 2.83
C ILE A 214 11.31 -9.52 3.85
N PRO A 215 11.52 -10.23 4.96
CA PRO A 215 12.42 -9.79 6.02
C PRO A 215 13.90 -9.92 5.61
N ASP A 216 14.64 -8.83 5.77
CA ASP A 216 16.10 -8.77 5.55
C ASP A 216 16.91 -9.17 6.78
N LYS A 217 16.23 -9.39 7.92
CA LYS A 217 16.87 -9.72 9.18
C LYS A 217 16.00 -10.64 10.04
N CYS A 218 16.64 -11.64 10.65
CA CYS A 218 16.09 -12.45 11.72
C CYS A 218 17.13 -12.52 12.86
N ILE A 219 16.73 -12.11 14.05
CA ILE A 219 17.57 -12.15 15.25
C ILE A 219 17.14 -13.33 16.11
N VAL A 220 18.09 -14.16 16.50
CA VAL A 220 17.88 -15.33 17.36
C VAL A 220 18.74 -15.19 18.60
N LYS A 221 18.13 -15.24 19.78
CA LYS A 221 18.84 -15.31 21.04
C LYS A 221 18.82 -16.74 21.56
N PHE A 222 19.94 -17.22 22.01
CA PHE A 222 20.09 -18.56 22.56
C PHE A 222 20.03 -18.58 24.09
N ALA A 223 19.72 -19.75 24.66
CA ALA A 223 19.64 -19.94 26.10
C ALA A 223 20.96 -19.68 26.84
N ASP A 224 22.10 -19.81 26.16
CA ASP A 224 23.41 -19.47 26.69
C ASP A 224 23.72 -17.96 26.70
N GLY A 225 22.78 -17.11 26.25
CA GLY A 225 22.91 -15.67 26.16
C GLY A 225 23.58 -15.17 24.87
N SER A 226 24.01 -16.05 23.99
CA SER A 226 24.54 -15.66 22.69
C SER A 226 23.41 -15.20 21.73
N GLU A 227 23.79 -14.40 20.73
CA GLU A 227 22.86 -13.89 19.72
C GLU A 227 23.41 -14.16 18.31
N LYS A 228 22.53 -14.54 17.40
CA LYS A 228 22.84 -14.67 15.98
C LYS A 228 21.92 -13.79 15.16
N VAL A 229 22.50 -13.00 14.26
CA VAL A 229 21.77 -12.20 13.29
C VAL A 229 21.89 -12.86 11.91
N ILE A 230 20.77 -13.35 11.41
CA ILE A 230 20.67 -13.91 10.06
C ILE A 230 20.22 -12.79 9.14
N ARG A 231 20.99 -12.56 8.08
CA ARG A 231 20.75 -11.48 7.12
C ARG A 231 20.24 -12.01 5.81
N GLY A 232 19.35 -11.23 5.22
CA GLY A 232 18.77 -11.41 3.90
C GLY A 232 18.74 -10.09 3.13
N LYS A 233 17.72 -9.94 2.28
CA LYS A 233 17.46 -8.75 1.49
C LYS A 233 15.96 -8.51 1.46
N SER A 234 15.52 -7.30 1.80
CA SER A 234 14.10 -6.95 1.75
C SER A 234 13.60 -6.82 0.31
N SER A 235 12.34 -7.16 0.11
CA SER A 235 11.54 -6.86 -1.07
C SER A 235 10.07 -6.79 -0.69
N HIS A 236 9.24 -6.23 -1.56
CA HIS A 236 7.79 -6.22 -1.34
C HIS A 236 7.22 -7.65 -1.43
N GLY A 237 6.20 -7.99 -0.62
CA GLY A 237 5.58 -9.33 -0.58
C GLY A 237 4.98 -9.79 -1.89
N SER A 238 4.61 -8.87 -2.78
CA SER A 238 4.15 -9.20 -4.14
C SER A 238 5.26 -9.64 -5.10
N ARG A 239 6.53 -9.41 -4.74
CA ARG A 239 7.71 -9.79 -5.52
C ARG A 239 8.78 -10.42 -4.63
N PRO A 240 8.45 -11.51 -3.94
CA PRO A 240 9.36 -12.14 -2.97
C PRO A 240 10.64 -12.67 -3.60
N GLU A 241 10.62 -13.00 -4.90
CA GLU A 241 11.77 -13.45 -5.69
C GLU A 241 12.90 -12.40 -5.81
N ASN A 242 12.59 -11.12 -5.59
CA ASN A 242 13.58 -10.03 -5.57
C ASN A 242 14.28 -9.87 -4.22
N GLY A 243 13.78 -10.56 -3.20
CA GLY A 243 14.30 -10.58 -1.84
C GLY A 243 15.16 -11.81 -1.55
N ASP A 244 15.60 -11.87 -0.29
CA ASP A 244 16.32 -13.00 0.29
C ASP A 244 15.86 -13.13 1.74
N ASN A 245 14.94 -14.05 1.99
CA ASN A 245 14.16 -14.13 3.22
C ASN A 245 14.98 -14.63 4.41
N ALA A 246 15.33 -13.75 5.34
CA ALA A 246 16.12 -14.08 6.53
C ALA A 246 15.38 -15.04 7.50
N VAL A 247 14.04 -15.01 7.52
CA VAL A 247 13.23 -15.91 8.35
C VAL A 247 13.30 -17.33 7.83
N THR A 248 13.09 -17.54 6.52
CA THR A 248 13.17 -18.89 5.94
C THR A 248 14.61 -19.45 5.94
N LYS A 249 15.64 -18.57 5.87
CA LYS A 249 17.04 -18.99 6.14
C LYS A 249 17.21 -19.54 7.55
N PHE A 250 16.70 -18.81 8.55
CA PHE A 250 16.74 -19.27 9.93
C PHE A 250 16.04 -20.62 10.07
N VAL A 251 14.80 -20.71 9.59
CA VAL A 251 14.00 -21.94 9.68
C VAL A 251 14.72 -23.12 9.02
N ALA A 252 15.31 -22.93 7.84
CA ALA A 252 16.07 -23.96 7.13
C ALA A 252 17.32 -24.41 7.89
N GLU A 253 18.01 -23.48 8.56
CA GLU A 253 19.22 -23.79 9.35
C GLU A 253 18.89 -24.57 10.62
N TYR A 254 17.76 -24.25 11.29
CA TYR A 254 17.40 -24.83 12.59
C TYR A 254 16.28 -25.88 12.51
N LYS A 255 15.92 -26.34 11.32
CA LYS A 255 14.84 -27.30 11.09
C LYS A 255 14.93 -28.63 11.86
N ASN A 256 16.13 -29.06 12.19
CA ASN A 256 16.37 -30.31 12.93
C ASN A 256 16.42 -30.12 14.44
N GLU A 257 16.42 -28.88 14.92
CA GLU A 257 16.56 -28.57 16.34
C GLU A 257 15.19 -28.55 17.05
N ASN A 258 14.12 -28.20 16.30
CA ASN A 258 12.78 -28.07 16.83
C ASN A 258 11.72 -28.54 15.81
N ALA A 259 10.72 -29.28 16.26
CA ALA A 259 9.69 -29.87 15.39
C ALA A 259 8.85 -28.82 14.65
N LEU A 260 8.53 -27.68 15.30
CA LEU A 260 7.80 -26.58 14.64
C LEU A 260 8.65 -25.93 13.53
N LEU A 261 9.94 -25.69 13.80
CA LEU A 261 10.86 -25.17 12.78
C LEU A 261 11.02 -26.14 11.63
N GLY A 262 11.05 -27.45 11.92
CA GLY A 262 11.05 -28.51 10.90
C GLY A 262 9.83 -28.43 9.99
N GLY A 263 8.64 -28.39 10.57
CA GLY A 263 7.38 -28.24 9.82
C GLY A 263 7.33 -26.94 8.99
N LEU A 264 7.80 -25.81 9.57
CA LEU A 264 7.89 -24.56 8.82
C LEU A 264 8.89 -24.64 7.66
N ALA A 265 10.01 -25.36 7.82
CA ALA A 265 10.98 -25.57 6.73
C ALA A 265 10.43 -26.42 5.59
N GLU A 266 9.53 -27.36 5.88
CA GLU A 266 8.82 -28.16 4.88
C GLU A 266 7.77 -27.33 4.13
N LEU A 267 7.00 -26.50 4.86
CA LEU A 267 5.95 -25.67 4.26
C LEU A 267 6.52 -24.46 3.51
N PHE A 268 7.61 -23.88 4.00
CA PHE A 268 8.24 -22.67 3.45
C PHE A 268 9.74 -22.89 3.21
N PRO A 269 10.13 -23.77 2.27
CA PRO A 269 11.53 -23.99 1.94
C PRO A 269 12.20 -22.69 1.53
N HIS A 270 13.43 -22.46 2.02
CA HIS A 270 14.14 -21.24 1.65
C HIS A 270 14.37 -21.16 0.14
N GLY A 271 13.99 -20.03 -0.46
CA GLY A 271 14.03 -19.77 -1.90
C GLY A 271 12.75 -20.14 -2.66
N GLU A 272 11.80 -20.86 -2.03
CA GLU A 272 10.47 -21.04 -2.61
C GLU A 272 9.58 -19.84 -2.28
N CYS A 273 8.90 -19.31 -3.30
CA CYS A 273 8.05 -18.13 -3.18
C CYS A 273 6.63 -18.33 -3.71
N ASN A 274 6.28 -19.53 -4.17
CA ASN A 274 5.02 -19.79 -4.88
C ASN A 274 4.05 -20.72 -4.14
N GLY A 275 4.38 -21.14 -2.93
CA GLY A 275 3.53 -21.95 -2.06
C GLY A 275 3.31 -23.39 -2.52
N LYS A 276 4.14 -23.92 -3.42
CA LYS A 276 4.04 -25.34 -3.85
C LYS A 276 4.14 -26.31 -2.69
N SER A 277 5.08 -26.06 -1.78
CA SER A 277 5.28 -26.91 -0.59
C SER A 277 4.12 -26.81 0.41
N CYS A 278 3.34 -25.73 0.36
CA CYS A 278 2.09 -25.59 1.10
C CYS A 278 0.89 -26.25 0.39
N GLY A 279 1.09 -26.88 -0.77
CA GLY A 279 0.01 -27.44 -1.59
C GLY A 279 -0.83 -26.43 -2.33
N LEU A 280 -0.36 -25.15 -2.43
CA LEU A 280 -1.11 -24.07 -3.06
C LEU A 280 -0.70 -23.86 -4.52
N GLY A 281 0.52 -23.59 -4.86
CA GLY A 281 1.16 -23.55 -6.19
C GLY A 281 0.30 -23.14 -7.41
N PHE A 282 -0.67 -22.24 -7.25
CA PHE A 282 -1.61 -21.85 -8.31
C PHE A 282 -0.98 -20.88 -9.31
N SER A 283 -1.43 -20.92 -10.55
CA SER A 283 -1.08 -19.95 -11.57
C SER A 283 -2.18 -19.82 -12.62
N ASP A 284 -2.28 -18.67 -13.27
CA ASP A 284 -3.10 -18.45 -14.45
C ASP A 284 -2.32 -17.73 -15.56
N ASP A 285 -2.90 -17.71 -16.76
CA ASP A 285 -2.25 -17.13 -17.95
C ASP A 285 -2.25 -15.57 -17.94
N VAL A 286 -3.05 -14.94 -17.09
CA VAL A 286 -3.24 -13.48 -17.04
C VAL A 286 -2.40 -12.86 -15.94
N SER A 287 -2.57 -13.31 -14.69
CA SER A 287 -1.90 -12.77 -13.52
C SER A 287 -0.65 -13.54 -13.11
N GLY A 288 -0.42 -14.71 -13.72
CA GLY A 288 0.77 -15.52 -13.50
C GLY A 288 0.75 -16.33 -12.22
N GLU A 289 1.92 -16.73 -11.74
CA GLU A 289 2.10 -17.60 -10.56
C GLU A 289 1.81 -16.85 -9.26
N MET A 290 1.18 -17.53 -8.29
CA MET A 290 0.96 -16.96 -6.96
C MET A 290 2.27 -16.67 -6.23
N THR A 291 2.21 -15.82 -5.21
CA THR A 291 3.28 -15.67 -4.23
C THR A 291 2.80 -16.09 -2.84
N CYS A 292 3.70 -16.72 -2.07
CA CYS A 292 3.42 -17.16 -0.71
C CYS A 292 4.74 -17.08 0.08
N ALA A 293 4.78 -16.22 1.09
CA ALA A 293 5.99 -15.97 1.84
C ALA A 293 5.73 -15.91 3.35
N LEU A 294 6.53 -16.63 4.14
CA LEU A 294 6.60 -16.49 5.59
C LEU A 294 7.41 -15.22 5.89
N THR A 295 6.72 -14.15 6.32
CA THR A 295 7.30 -12.80 6.45
C THR A 295 7.55 -12.39 7.89
N ILE A 296 6.84 -12.98 8.84
CA ILE A 296 7.01 -12.73 10.28
C ILE A 296 7.22 -14.06 10.99
N LEU A 297 8.17 -14.08 11.93
CA LEU A 297 8.36 -15.17 12.87
C LEU A 297 8.94 -14.63 14.17
N LYS A 298 8.15 -14.67 15.26
CA LYS A 298 8.53 -14.11 16.57
C LYS A 298 8.09 -15.01 17.69
N THR A 299 8.90 -15.05 18.75
CA THR A 299 8.50 -15.68 20.01
C THR A 299 8.04 -14.63 21.01
N GLU A 300 6.90 -14.84 21.60
CA GLU A 300 6.33 -14.00 22.65
C GLU A 300 5.49 -14.85 23.61
N GLY A 301 5.67 -14.67 24.92
CA GLY A 301 4.88 -15.35 25.95
C GLY A 301 4.91 -16.88 25.85
N GLY A 302 6.02 -17.50 25.45
CA GLY A 302 6.12 -18.96 25.28
C GLY A 302 5.44 -19.48 24.00
N ARG A 303 5.09 -18.61 23.07
CA ARG A 303 4.47 -18.96 21.80
C ARG A 303 5.29 -18.46 20.62
N LEU A 304 5.22 -19.19 19.52
CA LEU A 304 5.73 -18.78 18.22
C LEU A 304 4.58 -18.16 17.42
N HIS A 305 4.76 -16.94 16.97
CA HIS A 305 3.82 -16.22 16.13
C HIS A 305 4.40 -16.09 14.74
N GLY A 306 3.61 -16.38 13.72
CA GLY A 306 4.02 -16.21 12.32
C GLY A 306 3.03 -15.40 11.50
N GLY A 307 3.55 -14.75 10.47
CA GLY A 307 2.77 -14.03 9.45
C GLY A 307 3.17 -14.46 8.06
N ILE A 308 2.17 -14.63 7.20
CA ILE A 308 2.32 -15.10 5.81
C ILE A 308 1.61 -14.12 4.89
N ASP A 309 2.32 -13.60 3.89
CA ASP A 309 1.75 -12.85 2.76
C ASP A 309 1.48 -13.80 1.60
N ILE A 310 0.26 -13.80 1.09
CA ILE A 310 -0.17 -14.60 -0.06
C ILE A 310 -0.80 -13.69 -1.10
N ARG A 311 -0.30 -13.76 -2.34
CA ARG A 311 -0.91 -13.14 -3.52
C ARG A 311 -1.30 -14.22 -4.50
N PHE A 312 -2.58 -14.31 -4.83
CA PHE A 312 -3.13 -15.42 -5.59
C PHE A 312 -3.70 -14.97 -6.94
N PRO A 313 -3.67 -15.85 -7.96
CA PRO A 313 -4.17 -15.57 -9.29
C PRO A 313 -5.63 -15.13 -9.31
N ILE A 314 -6.00 -14.33 -10.33
CA ILE A 314 -7.34 -13.74 -10.45
C ILE A 314 -8.44 -14.77 -10.71
N ASP A 315 -8.10 -15.95 -11.23
CA ASP A 315 -9.05 -17.06 -11.45
C ASP A 315 -9.36 -17.86 -10.19
N LYS A 316 -8.75 -17.50 -9.04
CA LYS A 316 -8.94 -18.16 -7.75
C LYS A 316 -9.71 -17.30 -6.77
N THR A 317 -10.44 -17.94 -5.90
CA THR A 317 -11.22 -17.33 -4.82
C THR A 317 -10.72 -17.76 -3.44
N LEU A 318 -11.20 -17.12 -2.38
CA LEU A 318 -10.95 -17.57 -1.00
C LEU A 318 -11.46 -18.99 -0.73
N ALA A 319 -12.50 -19.44 -1.45
CA ALA A 319 -13.06 -20.76 -1.30
C ALA A 319 -12.12 -21.87 -1.80
N ASP A 320 -11.36 -21.60 -2.86
CA ASP A 320 -10.42 -22.55 -3.47
C ASP A 320 -9.22 -22.92 -2.57
N ARG A 321 -9.08 -22.24 -1.41
CA ARG A 321 -7.98 -22.40 -0.45
C ARG A 321 -8.36 -23.14 0.83
N LYS A 322 -9.62 -23.53 0.96
CA LYS A 322 -10.15 -24.24 2.13
C LYS A 322 -10.16 -25.75 1.98
N SER A 323 -9.67 -26.28 0.87
CA SER A 323 -9.59 -27.72 0.58
C SER A 323 -8.27 -28.33 1.02
#